data_5757adc4b83ac19972ea62d919954588
#
_entry.id   5757adc4b83ac19972ea62d919954588
#
_cell.length_a   1.000
_cell.length_b   1.000
_cell.length_c   1.000
_cell.angle_alpha   90.00
_cell.angle_beta   90.00
_cell.angle_gamma   90.00
#
_symmetry.space_group_name_H-M   'P 1'
#
loop_
_entity.id
_entity.type
_entity.pdbx_description
1 polymer ?
#
loop_
_entity_poly.entity_id
_entity_poly.type
_entity_poly.pdbx_seq_one_letter_code
_entity_poly.pdbx_strand_id
1 'polypeptide(L)'
;MSLFVEGIGLTLSKRNIVKDVNLSIDSGEVVGLLGPNGAGKTSTFNMIVGLIRPDTGNILLDKTSLIDFSMTERVRMGIGYLAQESSIFRNLTVRENLDIALFHSGLSTFLQRERREELIEDFNLVSFIDRFGYQLSGGERRRCEVARSLAVGKSGPKYLLLDEPFAGIDPIAVYDLQQLIDRLKKRGLGVLITDHNVRATLAITDRTYILNEGTILANGTPDQISQNLNVRENYLGKSFEL
;
A
#
# COMPACT_ATOMS: atom_id res chain seq x y z
N MET A 1 14.50 -3.31 10.28
CA MET A 1 13.17 -2.83 10.72
C MET A 1 12.13 -3.64 10.01
N SER A 2 11.10 -4.10 10.73
CA SER A 2 10.07 -4.95 10.15
C SER A 2 8.68 -4.59 10.70
N LEU A 3 7.66 -4.72 9.85
CA LEU A 3 6.26 -4.65 10.24
C LEU A 3 5.73 -6.09 10.30
N PHE A 4 5.27 -6.52 11.47
CA PHE A 4 4.73 -7.85 11.70
C PHE A 4 3.24 -7.80 11.97
N VAL A 5 2.54 -8.79 11.42
CA VAL A 5 1.13 -9.08 11.70
C VAL A 5 1.08 -10.49 12.24
N GLU A 6 0.62 -10.65 13.47
CA GLU A 6 0.68 -11.90 14.21
C GLU A 6 -0.72 -12.34 14.64
N GLY A 7 -1.24 -13.37 14.01
CA GLY A 7 -2.48 -14.04 14.39
C GLY A 7 -3.71 -13.13 14.37
N ILE A 8 -3.75 -12.09 13.50
CA ILE A 8 -4.91 -11.19 13.49
C ILE A 8 -6.17 -11.89 13.01
N GLY A 9 -7.26 -11.61 13.71
CA GLY A 9 -8.59 -12.06 13.35
C GLY A 9 -9.61 -10.95 13.44
N LEU A 10 -10.66 -11.05 12.58
CA LEU A 10 -11.76 -10.10 12.55
C LEU A 10 -13.08 -10.79 12.22
N THR A 11 -14.08 -10.53 13.05
CA THR A 11 -15.45 -10.99 12.87
C THR A 11 -16.37 -9.81 12.63
N LEU A 12 -17.03 -9.77 11.48
CA LEU A 12 -18.03 -8.75 11.15
C LEU A 12 -19.39 -9.44 10.94
N SER A 13 -20.43 -8.92 11.58
CA SER A 13 -21.80 -9.44 11.47
C SER A 13 -21.89 -10.97 11.61
N LYS A 14 -21.20 -11.53 12.61
CA LYS A 14 -21.11 -12.98 12.93
C LYS A 14 -20.37 -13.81 11.85
N ARG A 15 -19.69 -13.20 10.91
CA ARG A 15 -18.83 -13.87 9.93
C ARG A 15 -17.37 -13.61 10.23
N ASN A 16 -16.57 -14.67 10.29
CA ASN A 16 -15.12 -14.55 10.43
C ASN A 16 -14.55 -14.13 9.07
N ILE A 17 -14.17 -12.86 8.95
CA ILE A 17 -13.64 -12.27 7.71
C ILE A 17 -12.13 -12.51 7.59
N VAL A 18 -11.41 -12.41 8.72
CA VAL A 18 -9.98 -12.70 8.81
C VAL A 18 -9.77 -13.67 9.98
N LYS A 19 -8.94 -14.71 9.75
CA LYS A 19 -8.77 -15.83 10.67
C LYS A 19 -7.28 -16.14 10.81
N ASP A 20 -6.67 -15.76 11.93
CA ASP A 20 -5.28 -16.08 12.26
C ASP A 20 -4.27 -15.73 11.15
N VAL A 21 -4.40 -14.51 10.58
CA VAL A 21 -3.51 -14.06 9.51
C VAL A 21 -2.18 -13.62 10.09
N ASN A 22 -1.12 -14.20 9.52
CA ASN A 22 0.27 -13.92 9.85
C ASN A 22 1.01 -13.46 8.61
N LEU A 23 1.62 -12.27 8.64
CA LEU A 23 2.49 -11.76 7.56
C LEU A 23 3.54 -10.80 8.12
N SER A 24 4.59 -10.59 7.35
CA SER A 24 5.63 -9.62 7.70
C SER A 24 6.10 -8.86 6.46
N ILE A 25 6.65 -7.68 6.69
CA ILE A 25 7.23 -6.83 5.66
C ILE A 25 8.53 -6.26 6.20
N ASP A 26 9.62 -6.48 5.49
CA ASP A 26 10.91 -5.92 5.85
C ASP A 26 11.16 -4.56 5.16
N SER A 27 12.06 -3.77 5.74
CA SER A 27 12.55 -2.53 5.12
C SER A 27 13.19 -2.85 3.76
N GLY A 28 12.79 -2.16 2.69
CA GLY A 28 13.27 -2.42 1.34
C GLY A 28 12.73 -3.69 0.69
N GLU A 29 11.59 -4.20 1.17
CA GLU A 29 10.89 -5.34 0.60
C GLU A 29 9.54 -4.90 0.00
N VAL A 30 9.15 -5.47 -1.14
CA VAL A 30 7.79 -5.36 -1.69
C VAL A 30 7.07 -6.68 -1.48
N VAL A 31 6.03 -6.65 -0.65
CA VAL A 31 5.21 -7.82 -0.30
C VAL A 31 3.84 -7.70 -0.94
N GLY A 32 3.41 -8.73 -1.66
CA GLY A 32 2.07 -8.86 -2.20
C GLY A 32 1.10 -9.50 -1.19
N LEU A 33 -0.12 -8.98 -1.09
CA LEU A 33 -1.25 -9.67 -0.43
C LEU A 33 -2.35 -9.86 -1.46
N LEU A 34 -2.38 -11.02 -2.09
CA LEU A 34 -3.29 -11.35 -3.19
C LEU A 34 -4.36 -12.36 -2.74
N GLY A 35 -5.38 -12.54 -3.56
CA GLY A 35 -6.46 -13.49 -3.31
C GLY A 35 -7.79 -13.05 -3.92
N PRO A 36 -8.79 -13.92 -3.96
CA PRO A 36 -10.09 -13.63 -4.56
C PRO A 36 -10.84 -12.50 -3.84
N ASN A 37 -11.91 -12.01 -4.48
CA ASN A 37 -12.80 -11.03 -3.86
C ASN A 37 -13.44 -11.62 -2.60
N GLY A 38 -13.52 -10.83 -1.55
CA GLY A 38 -14.06 -11.27 -0.26
C GLY A 38 -13.09 -12.10 0.59
N ALA A 39 -11.85 -12.35 0.15
CA ALA A 39 -10.86 -13.11 0.92
C ALA A 39 -10.42 -12.44 2.22
N GLY A 40 -10.69 -11.14 2.43
CA GLY A 40 -10.31 -10.39 3.62
C GLY A 40 -9.13 -9.43 3.45
N LYS A 41 -8.65 -9.20 2.21
CA LYS A 41 -7.50 -8.33 1.92
C LYS A 41 -7.67 -6.90 2.46
N THR A 42 -8.72 -6.21 2.06
CA THR A 42 -9.01 -4.83 2.52
C THR A 42 -9.23 -4.77 4.03
N SER A 43 -9.84 -5.79 4.63
CA SER A 43 -9.99 -5.87 6.10
C SER A 43 -8.63 -6.00 6.77
N THR A 44 -7.72 -6.81 6.23
CA THR A 44 -6.34 -6.94 6.72
C THR A 44 -5.60 -5.61 6.61
N PHE A 45 -5.69 -4.92 5.46
CA PHE A 45 -5.14 -3.57 5.30
C PHE A 45 -5.70 -2.58 6.33
N ASN A 46 -7.03 -2.54 6.48
CA ASN A 46 -7.70 -1.65 7.43
C ASN A 46 -7.27 -1.90 8.88
N MET A 47 -6.99 -3.14 9.25
CA MET A 47 -6.43 -3.46 10.56
C MET A 47 -4.99 -2.96 10.71
N ILE A 48 -4.15 -3.12 9.68
CA ILE A 48 -2.75 -2.67 9.72
C ILE A 48 -2.67 -1.14 9.79
N VAL A 49 -3.50 -0.42 9.03
CA VAL A 49 -3.49 1.06 9.05
C VAL A 49 -4.21 1.65 10.27
N GLY A 50 -4.98 0.84 11.02
CA GLY A 50 -5.66 1.28 12.24
C GLY A 50 -7.05 1.88 12.00
N LEU A 51 -7.69 1.60 10.86
CA LEU A 51 -9.09 1.93 10.59
C LEU A 51 -10.05 0.97 11.28
N ILE A 52 -9.63 -0.29 11.47
CA ILE A 52 -10.37 -1.33 12.19
C ILE A 52 -9.43 -1.93 13.23
N ARG A 53 -9.93 -2.13 14.45
CA ARG A 53 -9.20 -2.88 15.48
C ARG A 53 -9.43 -4.37 15.26
N PRO A 54 -8.39 -5.23 15.20
CA PRO A 54 -8.57 -6.67 15.16
C PRO A 54 -9.19 -7.19 16.47
N ASP A 55 -9.97 -8.26 16.38
CA ASP A 55 -10.55 -8.95 17.56
C ASP A 55 -9.49 -9.77 18.29
N THR A 56 -8.52 -10.32 17.54
CA THR A 56 -7.41 -11.14 18.05
C THR A 56 -6.11 -10.78 17.37
N GLY A 57 -5.00 -11.25 17.96
CA GLY A 57 -3.67 -11.07 17.39
C GLY A 57 -3.04 -9.73 17.69
N ASN A 58 -1.91 -9.44 17.03
CA ASN A 58 -1.13 -8.22 17.22
C ASN A 58 -0.57 -7.70 15.91
N ILE A 59 -0.27 -6.40 15.87
CA ILE A 59 0.43 -5.74 14.77
C ILE A 59 1.60 -5.00 15.40
N LEU A 60 2.81 -5.30 14.95
CA LEU A 60 4.04 -4.79 15.53
C LEU A 60 4.82 -3.98 14.49
N LEU A 61 5.21 -2.78 14.86
CA LEU A 61 6.24 -2.02 14.15
C LEU A 61 7.54 -2.17 14.94
N ASP A 62 8.48 -2.95 14.39
CA ASP A 62 9.64 -3.45 15.10
C ASP A 62 9.23 -4.23 16.37
N LYS A 63 9.37 -3.62 17.56
CA LYS A 63 8.97 -4.22 18.85
C LYS A 63 7.76 -3.53 19.48
N THR A 64 7.18 -2.54 18.81
CA THR A 64 6.08 -1.74 19.36
C THR A 64 4.75 -2.24 18.84
N SER A 65 3.86 -2.68 19.73
CA SER A 65 2.50 -3.02 19.36
C SER A 65 1.72 -1.79 18.90
N LEU A 66 1.01 -1.92 17.79
CA LEU A 66 0.20 -0.85 17.19
C LEU A 66 -1.29 -0.94 17.56
N ILE A 67 -1.72 -1.95 18.31
CA ILE A 67 -3.16 -2.25 18.50
C ILE A 67 -3.93 -1.08 19.10
N ASP A 68 -3.31 -0.34 20.01
CA ASP A 68 -3.95 0.77 20.72
C ASP A 68 -3.71 2.13 20.04
N PHE A 69 -2.91 2.18 18.96
CA PHE A 69 -2.65 3.39 18.22
C PHE A 69 -3.68 3.61 17.11
N SER A 70 -4.21 4.82 17.03
CA SER A 70 -5.08 5.28 15.95
C SER A 70 -4.32 5.36 14.62
N MET A 71 -5.05 5.40 13.49
CA MET A 71 -4.46 5.60 12.16
C MET A 71 -3.50 6.80 12.11
N THR A 72 -3.89 7.94 12.70
CA THR A 72 -3.06 9.16 12.73
C THR A 72 -1.73 8.92 13.46
N GLU A 73 -1.75 8.20 14.56
CA GLU A 73 -0.54 7.87 15.32
C GLU A 73 0.35 6.91 14.55
N ARG A 74 -0.24 5.88 13.89
CA ARG A 74 0.52 4.93 13.03
C ARG A 74 1.18 5.65 11.85
N VAL A 75 0.50 6.63 11.25
CA VAL A 75 1.09 7.49 10.21
C VAL A 75 2.30 8.25 10.74
N ARG A 76 2.22 8.84 11.95
CA ARG A 76 3.35 9.53 12.60
C ARG A 76 4.50 8.57 12.94
N MET A 77 4.22 7.30 13.16
CA MET A 77 5.22 6.25 13.40
C MET A 77 5.88 5.74 12.12
N GLY A 78 5.34 6.13 10.95
CA GLY A 78 5.93 5.82 9.65
C GLY A 78 5.16 4.80 8.80
N ILE A 79 3.84 4.68 8.98
CA ILE A 79 2.98 3.85 8.12
C ILE A 79 2.20 4.77 7.17
N GLY A 80 2.59 4.79 5.89
CA GLY A 80 1.83 5.45 4.83
C GLY A 80 0.73 4.55 4.27
N TYR A 81 -0.35 5.14 3.78
CA TYR A 81 -1.47 4.39 3.20
C TYR A 81 -2.04 5.08 1.97
N LEU A 82 -2.19 4.32 0.91
CA LEU A 82 -2.94 4.66 -0.28
C LEU A 82 -4.20 3.81 -0.34
N ALA A 83 -5.36 4.43 -0.16
CA ALA A 83 -6.64 3.74 -0.22
C ALA A 83 -7.03 3.35 -1.66
N GLN A 84 -7.91 2.35 -1.77
CA GLN A 84 -8.49 1.91 -3.04
C GLN A 84 -9.26 3.05 -3.71
N GLU A 85 -10.10 3.76 -2.96
CA GLU A 85 -10.85 4.89 -3.48
C GLU A 85 -9.95 6.11 -3.67
N SER A 86 -10.24 6.90 -4.72
CA SER A 86 -9.49 8.11 -5.01
C SER A 86 -9.59 9.11 -3.86
N SER A 87 -8.45 9.49 -3.32
CA SER A 87 -8.31 10.39 -2.18
C SER A 87 -7.94 11.82 -2.55
N ILE A 88 -7.78 12.13 -3.86
CA ILE A 88 -7.36 13.45 -4.30
C ILE A 88 -8.41 14.53 -3.99
N PHE A 89 -7.97 15.67 -3.50
CA PHE A 89 -8.83 16.86 -3.38
C PHE A 89 -9.06 17.47 -4.76
N ARG A 90 -10.21 17.16 -5.36
CA ARG A 90 -10.52 17.45 -6.76
C ARG A 90 -10.46 18.92 -7.13
N ASN A 91 -10.84 19.82 -6.20
CA ASN A 91 -10.89 21.27 -6.39
C ASN A 91 -9.61 22.00 -5.94
N LEU A 92 -8.56 21.25 -5.65
CA LEU A 92 -7.22 21.76 -5.36
C LEU A 92 -6.25 21.34 -6.45
N THR A 93 -5.22 22.14 -6.68
CA THR A 93 -4.12 21.80 -7.57
C THR A 93 -3.30 20.64 -7.00
N VAL A 94 -2.46 20.01 -7.83
CA VAL A 94 -1.53 18.97 -7.37
C VAL A 94 -0.60 19.54 -6.29
N ARG A 95 -0.10 20.77 -6.47
CA ARG A 95 0.71 21.47 -5.49
C ARG A 95 0.01 21.58 -4.15
N GLU A 96 -1.22 22.09 -4.13
CA GLU A 96 -2.03 22.24 -2.91
C GLU A 96 -2.37 20.88 -2.27
N ASN A 97 -2.56 19.84 -3.07
CA ASN A 97 -2.74 18.47 -2.57
C ASN A 97 -1.51 17.97 -1.80
N LEU A 98 -0.29 18.27 -2.27
CA LEU A 98 0.94 17.95 -1.55
C LEU A 98 1.10 18.82 -0.31
N ASP A 99 0.82 20.13 -0.42
CA ASP A 99 0.97 21.08 0.68
C ASP A 99 0.10 20.73 1.89
N ILE A 100 -1.14 20.26 1.68
CA ILE A 100 -2.00 19.78 2.78
C ILE A 100 -1.36 18.61 3.53
N ALA A 101 -0.79 17.63 2.82
CA ALA A 101 -0.14 16.49 3.46
C ALA A 101 1.12 16.91 4.21
N LEU A 102 1.93 17.79 3.62
CA LEU A 102 3.15 18.32 4.21
C LEU A 102 2.87 19.22 5.43
N PHE A 103 1.78 19.97 5.42
CA PHE A 103 1.35 20.78 6.59
C PHE A 103 1.17 19.91 7.84
N HIS A 104 0.65 18.69 7.68
CA HIS A 104 0.46 17.73 8.77
C HIS A 104 1.69 16.86 9.08
N SER A 105 2.79 17.00 8.33
CA SER A 105 4.01 16.20 8.52
C SER A 105 4.79 16.52 9.80
N GLY A 106 4.59 17.73 10.37
CA GLY A 106 5.35 18.25 11.51
C GLY A 106 6.72 18.81 11.10
N LEU A 107 6.98 18.99 9.81
CA LEU A 107 8.17 19.69 9.29
C LEU A 107 8.04 21.21 9.42
N SER A 108 9.18 21.93 9.53
CA SER A 108 9.19 23.38 9.38
C SER A 108 8.80 23.78 7.95
N THR A 109 8.32 25.01 7.77
CA THR A 109 7.91 25.52 6.44
C THR A 109 9.03 25.40 5.39
N PHE A 110 10.28 25.59 5.78
CA PHE A 110 11.42 25.41 4.89
C PHE A 110 11.54 23.93 4.43
N LEU A 111 11.54 22.99 5.36
CA LEU A 111 11.64 21.56 5.05
C LEU A 111 10.41 21.03 4.30
N GLN A 112 9.22 21.61 4.52
CA GLN A 112 8.02 21.28 3.73
C GLN A 112 8.22 21.65 2.26
N ARG A 113 8.84 22.80 1.97
CA ARG A 113 9.13 23.22 0.59
C ARG A 113 10.16 22.30 -0.06
N GLU A 114 11.26 22.00 0.61
CA GLU A 114 12.28 21.06 0.10
C GLU A 114 11.63 19.70 -0.21
N ARG A 115 10.89 19.13 0.74
CA ARG A 115 10.22 17.85 0.57
C ARG A 115 9.21 17.86 -0.56
N ARG A 116 8.49 18.96 -0.75
CA ARG A 116 7.57 19.11 -1.88
C ARG A 116 8.31 19.03 -3.21
N GLU A 117 9.40 19.78 -3.39
CA GLU A 117 10.17 19.77 -4.64
C GLU A 117 10.74 18.36 -4.92
N GLU A 118 11.27 17.67 -3.90
CA GLU A 118 11.69 16.27 -4.03
C GLU A 118 10.55 15.36 -4.54
N LEU A 119 9.35 15.48 -3.96
CA LEU A 119 8.20 14.68 -4.38
C LEU A 119 7.75 15.04 -5.80
N ILE A 120 7.80 16.31 -6.18
CA ILE A 120 7.47 16.76 -7.54
C ILE A 120 8.41 16.11 -8.56
N GLU A 121 9.71 16.09 -8.29
CA GLU A 121 10.71 15.47 -9.15
C GLU A 121 10.60 13.95 -9.18
N ASP A 122 10.58 13.30 -8.01
CA ASP A 122 10.51 11.85 -7.89
C ASP A 122 9.31 11.24 -8.60
N PHE A 123 8.18 11.95 -8.60
CA PHE A 123 6.91 11.49 -9.16
C PHE A 123 6.59 12.07 -10.54
N ASN A 124 7.53 12.83 -11.15
CA ASN A 124 7.34 13.50 -12.45
C ASN A 124 6.03 14.32 -12.49
N LEU A 125 5.80 15.17 -11.48
CA LEU A 125 4.57 15.96 -11.37
C LEU A 125 4.67 17.33 -12.04
N VAL A 126 5.87 17.76 -12.46
CA VAL A 126 6.17 19.12 -12.96
C VAL A 126 5.18 19.59 -14.04
N SER A 127 4.87 18.71 -15.02
CA SER A 127 4.02 19.08 -16.17
C SER A 127 2.56 19.34 -15.83
N PHE A 128 2.09 18.94 -14.65
CA PHE A 128 0.70 19.10 -14.22
C PHE A 128 0.55 19.58 -12.77
N ILE A 129 1.63 20.10 -12.18
CA ILE A 129 1.66 20.52 -10.77
C ILE A 129 0.61 21.58 -10.41
N ASP A 130 0.26 22.45 -11.36
CA ASP A 130 -0.72 23.54 -11.19
C ASP A 130 -2.11 23.19 -11.74
N ARG A 131 -2.33 21.93 -12.23
CA ARG A 131 -3.66 21.45 -12.62
C ARG A 131 -4.46 21.05 -11.39
N PHE A 132 -5.77 21.27 -11.46
CA PHE A 132 -6.71 20.80 -10.45
C PHE A 132 -6.88 19.27 -10.49
N GLY A 133 -7.19 18.66 -9.36
CA GLY A 133 -7.37 17.21 -9.24
C GLY A 133 -8.41 16.63 -10.21
N TYR A 134 -9.46 17.37 -10.56
CA TYR A 134 -10.47 16.95 -11.53
C TYR A 134 -9.99 16.95 -12.99
N GLN A 135 -8.86 17.59 -13.30
CA GLN A 135 -8.28 17.69 -14.65
C GLN A 135 -7.25 16.58 -14.93
N LEU A 136 -6.92 15.77 -13.92
CA LEU A 136 -5.89 14.75 -14.02
C LEU A 136 -6.42 13.48 -14.70
N SER A 137 -5.60 12.87 -15.55
CA SER A 137 -5.78 11.50 -16.01
C SER A 137 -5.70 10.52 -14.83
N GLY A 138 -6.11 9.26 -15.03
CA GLY A 138 -6.02 8.22 -13.99
C GLY A 138 -4.59 8.05 -13.47
N GLY A 139 -3.61 7.94 -14.36
CA GLY A 139 -2.19 7.78 -14.00
C GLY A 139 -1.59 9.01 -13.31
N GLU A 140 -1.88 10.24 -13.80
CA GLU A 140 -1.45 11.48 -13.14
C GLU A 140 -2.01 11.60 -11.73
N ARG A 141 -3.30 11.30 -11.57
CA ARG A 141 -3.98 11.28 -10.27
C ARG A 141 -3.32 10.27 -9.33
N ARG A 142 -3.08 9.03 -9.78
CA ARG A 142 -2.48 7.99 -8.95
C ARG A 142 -1.08 8.34 -8.49
N ARG A 143 -0.26 8.95 -9.38
CA ARG A 143 1.06 9.47 -9.01
C ARG A 143 0.98 10.55 -7.92
N CYS A 144 0.04 11.48 -8.03
CA CYS A 144 -0.19 12.51 -7.00
C CYS A 144 -0.62 11.89 -5.66
N GLU A 145 -1.53 10.91 -5.66
CA GLU A 145 -2.01 10.23 -4.45
C GLU A 145 -0.89 9.45 -3.74
N VAL A 146 -0.03 8.75 -4.50
CA VAL A 146 1.15 8.07 -3.93
C VAL A 146 2.14 9.10 -3.38
N ALA A 147 2.42 10.18 -4.09
CA ALA A 147 3.29 11.25 -3.60
C ALA A 147 2.77 11.85 -2.27
N ARG A 148 1.46 12.06 -2.16
CA ARG A 148 0.82 12.50 -0.91
C ARG A 148 1.01 11.52 0.24
N SER A 149 0.90 10.22 -0.02
CA SER A 149 1.09 9.19 1.01
C SER A 149 2.53 9.13 1.54
N LEU A 150 3.50 9.63 0.75
CA LEU A 150 4.90 9.76 1.13
C LEU A 150 5.24 11.11 1.78
N ALA A 151 4.34 12.08 1.71
CA ALA A 151 4.53 13.41 2.30
C ALA A 151 4.34 13.42 3.83
N VAL A 152 3.89 12.30 4.42
CA VAL A 152 3.56 12.20 5.84
C VAL A 152 4.79 11.97 6.71
N GLY A 153 4.74 12.51 7.95
CA GLY A 153 5.85 12.38 8.91
C GLY A 153 7.11 13.17 8.52
N LYS A 154 8.04 13.27 9.45
CA LYS A 154 9.27 14.08 9.26
C LYS A 154 10.25 13.49 8.23
N SER A 155 10.31 12.19 8.12
CA SER A 155 11.24 11.47 7.23
C SER A 155 10.52 10.69 6.12
N GLY A 156 9.22 10.93 5.92
CA GLY A 156 8.35 10.07 5.13
C GLY A 156 8.04 8.75 5.84
N PRO A 157 7.20 7.90 5.26
CA PRO A 157 6.86 6.60 5.83
C PRO A 157 8.05 5.62 5.73
N LYS A 158 8.10 4.66 6.65
CA LYS A 158 8.99 3.49 6.62
C LYS A 158 8.34 2.33 5.86
N TYR A 159 7.02 2.27 5.92
CA TYR A 159 6.18 1.29 5.24
C TYR A 159 5.05 2.00 4.52
N LEU A 160 4.79 1.56 3.29
CA LEU A 160 3.71 2.08 2.46
C LEU A 160 2.75 0.94 2.10
N LEU A 161 1.49 1.09 2.47
CA LEU A 161 0.43 0.17 2.11
C LEU A 161 -0.32 0.71 0.89
N LEU A 162 -0.36 -0.06 -0.19
CA LEU A 162 -0.98 0.29 -1.46
C LEU A 162 -2.18 -0.63 -1.72
N ASP A 163 -3.38 -0.10 -1.55
CA ASP A 163 -4.63 -0.83 -1.82
C ASP A 163 -5.09 -0.54 -3.26
N GLU A 164 -4.96 -1.54 -4.13
CA GLU A 164 -5.27 -1.52 -5.56
C GLU A 164 -4.67 -0.31 -6.32
N PRO A 165 -3.34 -0.11 -6.27
CA PRO A 165 -2.72 1.04 -6.92
C PRO A 165 -2.82 1.05 -8.45
N PHE A 166 -3.02 -0.10 -9.08
CA PHE A 166 -3.12 -0.25 -10.54
C PHE A 166 -4.55 -0.16 -11.07
N ALA A 167 -5.55 -0.05 -10.18
CA ALA A 167 -6.95 -0.01 -10.58
C ALA A 167 -7.27 1.26 -11.38
N GLY A 168 -7.91 1.07 -12.55
CA GLY A 168 -8.42 2.18 -13.37
C GLY A 168 -7.37 3.07 -14.05
N ILE A 169 -6.13 2.59 -14.19
CA ILE A 169 -5.07 3.27 -14.94
C ILE A 169 -4.64 2.42 -16.14
N ASP A 170 -4.09 3.08 -17.15
CA ASP A 170 -3.63 2.43 -18.38
C ASP A 170 -2.29 1.67 -18.18
N PRO A 171 -1.93 0.75 -19.11
CA PRO A 171 -0.72 -0.08 -18.97
C PRO A 171 0.59 0.71 -18.85
N ILE A 172 0.68 1.89 -19.48
CA ILE A 172 1.88 2.74 -19.40
C ILE A 172 2.00 3.30 -17.98
N ALA A 173 0.89 3.80 -17.43
CA ALA A 173 0.85 4.30 -16.06
C ALA A 173 1.10 3.18 -15.01
N VAL A 174 0.66 1.95 -15.27
CA VAL A 174 1.01 0.78 -14.44
C VAL A 174 2.51 0.57 -14.42
N TYR A 175 3.16 0.54 -15.59
CA TYR A 175 4.60 0.36 -15.70
C TYR A 175 5.38 1.48 -14.98
N ASP A 176 4.98 2.75 -15.19
CA ASP A 176 5.61 3.89 -14.51
C ASP A 176 5.51 3.78 -12.98
N LEU A 177 4.35 3.34 -12.48
CA LEU A 177 4.13 3.15 -11.05
C LEU A 177 4.95 1.97 -10.50
N GLN A 178 5.10 0.89 -11.25
CA GLN A 178 6.00 -0.21 -10.90
C GLN A 178 7.44 0.25 -10.75
N GLN A 179 7.96 1.03 -11.72
CA GLN A 179 9.31 1.60 -11.66
C GLN A 179 9.49 2.54 -10.47
N LEU A 180 8.45 3.29 -10.13
CA LEU A 180 8.44 4.14 -8.96
C LEU A 180 8.55 3.32 -7.66
N ILE A 181 7.73 2.27 -7.50
CA ILE A 181 7.75 1.38 -6.33
C ILE A 181 9.13 0.74 -6.19
N ASP A 182 9.76 0.29 -7.27
CA ASP A 182 11.11 -0.27 -7.26
C ASP A 182 12.16 0.76 -6.77
N ARG A 183 12.07 2.01 -7.21
CA ARG A 183 12.94 3.09 -6.70
C ARG A 183 12.75 3.34 -5.20
N LEU A 184 11.51 3.35 -4.73
CA LEU A 184 11.20 3.53 -3.31
C LEU A 184 11.71 2.36 -2.46
N LYS A 185 11.54 1.12 -2.94
CA LYS A 185 12.13 -0.08 -2.35
C LYS A 185 13.65 0.06 -2.19
N LYS A 186 14.36 0.46 -3.24
CA LYS A 186 15.82 0.66 -3.22
C LYS A 186 16.27 1.73 -2.22
N ARG A 187 15.40 2.67 -1.86
CA ARG A 187 15.61 3.66 -0.80
C ARG A 187 15.27 3.12 0.61
N GLY A 188 14.92 1.83 0.73
CA GLY A 188 14.63 1.17 2.00
C GLY A 188 13.16 1.22 2.43
N LEU A 189 12.23 1.69 1.59
CA LEU A 189 10.81 1.66 1.90
C LEU A 189 10.28 0.22 1.83
N GLY A 190 9.65 -0.27 2.89
CA GLY A 190 8.86 -1.51 2.85
C GLY A 190 7.49 -1.23 2.23
N VAL A 191 7.04 -2.10 1.33
CA VAL A 191 5.75 -1.90 0.63
C VAL A 191 4.88 -3.14 0.80
N LEU A 192 3.63 -2.95 1.21
CA LEU A 192 2.57 -3.96 1.12
C LEU A 192 1.61 -3.54 0.01
N ILE A 193 1.39 -4.42 -0.96
CA ILE A 193 0.54 -4.13 -2.11
C ILE A 193 -0.53 -5.20 -2.29
N THR A 194 -1.76 -4.80 -2.56
CA THR A 194 -2.80 -5.66 -3.11
C THR A 194 -3.33 -5.08 -4.40
N ASP A 195 -3.66 -5.92 -5.36
CA ASP A 195 -4.28 -5.48 -6.63
C ASP A 195 -4.99 -6.66 -7.32
N HIS A 196 -5.95 -6.34 -8.18
CA HIS A 196 -6.60 -7.32 -9.07
C HIS A 196 -5.74 -7.66 -10.28
N ASN A 197 -4.79 -6.81 -10.65
CA ASN A 197 -3.81 -7.09 -11.69
C ASN A 197 -2.67 -7.94 -11.11
N VAL A 198 -2.94 -9.24 -10.99
CA VAL A 198 -2.02 -10.21 -10.38
C VAL A 198 -0.65 -10.22 -11.06
N ARG A 199 -0.61 -10.19 -12.41
CA ARG A 199 0.66 -10.19 -13.15
C ARG A 199 1.48 -8.94 -12.86
N ALA A 200 0.86 -7.76 -12.89
CA ALA A 200 1.55 -6.52 -12.59
C ALA A 200 2.08 -6.50 -11.15
N THR A 201 1.35 -7.08 -10.20
CA THR A 201 1.76 -7.15 -8.80
C THR A 201 2.90 -8.14 -8.61
N LEU A 202 2.79 -9.37 -9.13
CA LEU A 202 3.85 -10.37 -9.02
C LEU A 202 5.16 -9.93 -9.68
N ALA A 203 5.09 -9.11 -10.74
CA ALA A 203 6.28 -8.59 -11.42
C ALA A 203 7.16 -7.68 -10.55
N ILE A 204 6.65 -7.11 -9.47
CA ILE A 204 7.39 -6.18 -8.59
C ILE A 204 7.55 -6.68 -7.15
N THR A 205 6.89 -7.77 -6.77
CA THR A 205 6.97 -8.30 -5.41
C THR A 205 8.18 -9.21 -5.23
N ASP A 206 8.79 -9.16 -4.05
CA ASP A 206 9.83 -10.11 -3.63
C ASP A 206 9.19 -11.36 -3.05
N ARG A 207 8.08 -11.18 -2.34
CA ARG A 207 7.32 -12.21 -1.66
C ARG A 207 5.84 -11.90 -1.72
N THR A 208 5.02 -12.93 -1.80
CA THR A 208 3.56 -12.77 -1.89
C THR A 208 2.86 -13.74 -0.96
N TYR A 209 1.85 -13.24 -0.26
CA TYR A 209 0.89 -14.02 0.50
C TYR A 209 -0.41 -14.15 -0.31
N ILE A 210 -0.94 -15.35 -0.38
CA ILE A 210 -2.25 -15.60 -0.98
C ILE A 210 -3.26 -15.79 0.14
N LEU A 211 -4.19 -14.85 0.25
CA LEU A 211 -5.28 -14.91 1.21
C LEU A 211 -6.50 -15.56 0.55
N ASN A 212 -7.07 -16.55 1.20
CA ASN A 212 -8.31 -17.21 0.76
C ASN A 212 -9.20 -17.50 1.97
N GLU A 213 -10.48 -17.12 1.90
CA GLU A 213 -11.47 -17.33 2.98
C GLU A 213 -11.01 -16.89 4.38
N GLY A 214 -10.25 -15.79 4.43
CA GLY A 214 -9.74 -15.19 5.67
C GLY A 214 -8.46 -15.82 6.23
N THR A 215 -7.84 -16.79 5.55
CA THR A 215 -6.60 -17.47 5.96
C THR A 215 -5.52 -17.34 4.89
N ILE A 216 -4.24 -17.46 5.29
CA ILE A 216 -3.14 -17.54 4.32
C ILE A 216 -3.10 -18.94 3.71
N LEU A 217 -3.42 -19.05 2.43
CA LEU A 217 -3.38 -20.28 1.66
C LEU A 217 -1.94 -20.68 1.30
N ALA A 218 -1.10 -19.71 0.94
CA ALA A 218 0.28 -19.90 0.55
C ALA A 218 1.09 -18.60 0.71
N ASN A 219 2.39 -18.72 0.88
CA ASN A 219 3.33 -17.62 0.76
C ASN A 219 4.61 -18.08 0.05
N GLY A 220 5.31 -17.17 -0.60
CA GLY A 220 6.56 -17.47 -1.30
C GLY A 220 6.92 -16.40 -2.32
N THR A 221 7.97 -16.67 -3.10
CA THR A 221 8.36 -15.83 -4.24
C THR A 221 7.29 -15.88 -5.34
N PRO A 222 7.24 -14.91 -6.27
CA PRO A 222 6.33 -14.94 -7.41
C PRO A 222 6.33 -16.26 -8.18
N ASP A 223 7.51 -16.84 -8.41
CA ASP A 223 7.64 -18.14 -9.09
C ASP A 223 7.03 -19.28 -8.29
N GLN A 224 7.29 -19.34 -6.98
CA GLN A 224 6.68 -20.35 -6.09
C GLN A 224 5.16 -20.23 -6.05
N ILE A 225 4.63 -19.02 -6.00
CA ILE A 225 3.20 -18.75 -6.01
C ILE A 225 2.56 -19.18 -7.33
N SER A 226 3.16 -18.82 -8.46
CA SER A 226 2.63 -19.15 -9.80
C SER A 226 2.61 -20.65 -10.09
N GLN A 227 3.53 -21.41 -9.48
CA GLN A 227 3.65 -22.87 -9.64
C GLN A 227 2.86 -23.67 -8.60
N ASN A 228 2.38 -23.03 -7.53
CA ASN A 228 1.67 -23.69 -6.45
C ASN A 228 0.29 -24.22 -6.92
N LEU A 229 0.10 -25.53 -6.85
CA LEU A 229 -1.14 -26.17 -7.33
C LEU A 229 -2.39 -25.66 -6.60
N ASN A 230 -2.33 -25.52 -5.29
CA ASN A 230 -3.48 -25.01 -4.50
C ASN A 230 -3.83 -23.57 -4.87
N VAL A 231 -2.82 -22.74 -5.13
CA VAL A 231 -3.02 -21.34 -5.56
C VAL A 231 -3.64 -21.30 -6.96
N ARG A 232 -3.15 -22.15 -7.88
CA ARG A 232 -3.72 -22.24 -9.25
C ARG A 232 -5.17 -22.72 -9.25
N GLU A 233 -5.52 -23.69 -8.41
CA GLU A 233 -6.88 -24.21 -8.32
C GLU A 233 -7.85 -23.22 -7.69
N ASN A 234 -7.43 -22.48 -6.66
CA ASN A 234 -8.32 -21.64 -5.86
C ASN A 234 -8.33 -20.16 -6.25
N TYR A 235 -7.32 -19.70 -7.05
CA TYR A 235 -7.18 -18.26 -7.33
C TYR A 235 -6.71 -17.95 -8.76
N LEU A 236 -5.54 -18.44 -9.19
CA LEU A 236 -4.92 -18.02 -10.45
C LEU A 236 -5.55 -18.64 -11.70
N GLY A 237 -6.11 -19.84 -11.57
CA GLY A 237 -6.52 -20.68 -12.71
C GLY A 237 -5.38 -21.54 -13.25
N LYS A 238 -5.74 -22.68 -13.88
CA LYS A 238 -4.75 -23.67 -14.36
C LYS A 238 -3.86 -23.18 -15.49
N SER A 239 -4.31 -22.21 -16.28
CA SER A 239 -3.60 -21.64 -17.43
C SER A 239 -2.80 -20.38 -17.11
N PHE A 240 -2.67 -20.02 -15.83
CA PHE A 240 -1.92 -18.83 -15.45
C PHE A 240 -0.42 -18.99 -15.72
N GLU A 241 0.16 -17.99 -16.39
CA GLU A 241 1.61 -17.84 -16.65
C GLU A 241 2.04 -16.43 -16.24
N LEU A 242 3.24 -16.31 -15.64
CA LEU A 242 3.86 -15.03 -15.28
C LEU A 242 4.39 -14.31 -16.50
#